data_7d98b530f1e0e3f1b1e37615fc9696cf
#
_entry.id   7d98b530f1e0e3f1b1e37615fc9696cf
#
_cell.length_a   1.000
_cell.length_b   1.000
_cell.length_c   1.000
_cell.angle_alpha   90.00
_cell.angle_beta   90.00
_cell.angle_gamma   90.00
#
_symmetry.space_group_name_H-M   'P 1'
#
loop_
_entity.id
_entity.type
_entity.pdbx_description
1 polymer ?
#
loop_
_entity_poly.entity_id
_entity_poly.type
_entity_poly.pdbx_seq_one_letter_code
_entity_poly.pdbx_strand_id
1 'polypeptide(L)'
;MPRLTGTIVAGGAPAEEAYVQIQNLAGDFQGEVRTDAAGRFVLHPIRGRWRLVCWLPGDGRADQEVEVGAEDLDVEVALADPPNLPA
;
A
#
# COMPACT_ATOMS: atom_id res chain seq x y z
N MET A 1 -13.41 5.69 13.89
CA MET A 1 -12.98 4.85 12.76
C MET A 1 -11.50 4.54 12.90
N PRO A 2 -11.08 3.32 12.67
CA PRO A 2 -9.66 3.01 12.70
C PRO A 2 -8.93 3.73 11.57
N ARG A 3 -7.66 4.03 11.81
CA ARG A 3 -6.79 4.65 10.84
C ARG A 3 -5.80 3.60 10.34
N LEU A 4 -5.67 3.48 9.04
CA LEU A 4 -4.65 2.65 8.42
C LEU A 4 -3.57 3.56 7.87
N THR A 5 -2.41 3.53 8.49
CA THR A 5 -1.26 4.30 8.02
C THR A 5 -0.19 3.36 7.52
N GLY A 6 0.71 3.87 6.74
CA GLY A 6 1.81 3.06 6.29
C GLY A 6 2.92 3.85 5.65
N THR A 7 4.00 3.14 5.40
CA THR A 7 5.16 3.66 4.71
C THR A 7 5.46 2.76 3.53
N ILE A 8 5.66 3.37 2.37
CA ILE A 8 6.09 2.65 1.18
C ILE A 8 7.56 2.92 0.98
N VAL A 9 8.33 1.87 0.79
CA VAL A 9 9.77 1.98 0.50
C VAL A 9 10.07 1.32 -0.84
N ALA A 10 11.03 1.88 -1.55
CA ALA A 10 11.51 1.34 -2.81
C ALA A 10 13.02 1.46 -2.83
N GLY A 11 13.71 0.34 -3.04
CA GLY A 11 15.18 0.34 -3.03
C GLY A 11 15.78 0.77 -1.69
N GLY A 12 15.08 0.55 -0.58
CA GLY A 12 15.54 0.91 0.74
C GLY A 12 15.31 2.37 1.13
N ALA A 13 14.62 3.14 0.31
CA ALA A 13 14.33 4.55 0.56
C ALA A 13 12.82 4.81 0.53
N PRO A 14 12.32 5.86 1.21
CA PRO A 14 10.91 6.21 1.14
C PRO A 14 10.49 6.49 -0.30
N ALA A 15 9.33 5.95 -0.69
CA ALA A 15 8.79 6.14 -2.02
C ALA A 15 7.81 7.31 -2.02
N GLU A 16 8.23 8.46 -2.55
CA GLU A 16 7.40 9.64 -2.69
C GLU A 16 6.45 9.48 -3.87
N GLU A 17 5.19 9.91 -3.68
CA GLU A 17 4.16 9.87 -4.72
C GLU A 17 3.85 8.47 -5.25
N ALA A 18 4.11 7.44 -4.47
CA ALA A 18 3.68 6.09 -4.81
C ALA A 18 2.17 5.98 -4.71
N TYR A 19 1.58 5.19 -5.58
CA TYR A 19 0.15 4.93 -5.55
C TYR A 19 -0.16 3.85 -4.54
N VAL A 20 -1.21 4.05 -3.75
CA VAL A 20 -1.72 3.06 -2.81
C VAL A 20 -3.20 2.93 -3.03
N GLN A 21 -3.63 1.81 -3.58
CA GLN A 21 -5.05 1.49 -3.74
C GLN A 21 -5.48 0.56 -2.63
N ILE A 22 -6.70 0.75 -2.14
CA ILE A 22 -7.32 -0.19 -1.23
C ILE A 22 -8.48 -0.87 -1.94
N GLN A 23 -8.49 -2.19 -1.91
CA GLN A 23 -9.49 -3.03 -2.54
C GLN A 23 -10.03 -4.02 -1.53
N ASN A 24 -11.29 -4.44 -1.71
CA ASN A 24 -11.79 -5.58 -0.93
C ASN A 24 -11.18 -6.88 -1.49
N LEU A 25 -11.42 -8.01 -0.85
CA LEU A 25 -10.82 -9.27 -1.28
C LEU A 25 -11.40 -9.79 -2.60
N ALA A 26 -12.53 -9.24 -3.04
CA ALA A 26 -13.08 -9.56 -4.37
C ALA A 26 -12.41 -8.75 -5.47
N GLY A 27 -11.53 -7.82 -5.13
CA GLY A 27 -10.82 -6.98 -6.08
C GLY A 27 -11.52 -5.68 -6.43
N ASP A 28 -12.61 -5.34 -5.72
CA ASP A 28 -13.33 -4.11 -5.98
C ASP A 28 -12.56 -2.93 -5.40
N PHE A 29 -12.34 -1.93 -6.21
CA PHE A 29 -11.64 -0.70 -5.85
C PHE A 29 -12.48 0.11 -4.85
N GLN A 30 -11.85 0.54 -3.76
CA GLN A 30 -12.50 1.32 -2.72
C GLN A 30 -11.89 2.71 -2.54
N GLY A 31 -10.67 2.93 -2.96
CA GLY A 31 -10.03 4.21 -2.85
C GLY A 31 -8.56 4.17 -3.24
N GLU A 32 -8.00 5.36 -3.44
CA GLU A 32 -6.60 5.50 -3.82
C GLU A 32 -6.03 6.74 -3.15
N VAL A 33 -4.81 6.62 -2.66
CA VAL A 33 -4.05 7.75 -2.14
C VAL A 33 -2.63 7.68 -2.70
N ARG A 34 -1.88 8.77 -2.51
CA ARG A 34 -0.47 8.82 -2.88
C ARG A 34 0.34 9.13 -1.64
N THR A 35 1.56 8.60 -1.60
CA THR A 35 2.45 8.83 -0.47
C THR A 35 3.03 10.24 -0.51
N ASP A 36 3.38 10.74 0.66
CA ASP A 36 4.08 12.02 0.80
C ASP A 36 5.60 11.85 0.61
N ALA A 37 6.35 12.92 0.87
CA ALA A 37 7.81 12.91 0.69
C ALA A 37 8.52 11.91 1.60
N ALA A 38 7.89 11.50 2.69
CA ALA A 38 8.44 10.48 3.60
C ALA A 38 7.94 9.07 3.26
N GLY A 39 7.23 8.91 2.15
CA GLY A 39 6.67 7.62 1.74
C GLY A 39 5.45 7.21 2.54
N ARG A 40 4.81 8.12 3.25
CA ARG A 40 3.70 7.78 4.15
C ARG A 40 2.35 8.01 3.50
N PHE A 41 1.41 7.17 3.88
CA PHE A 41 0.02 7.31 3.47
C PHE A 41 -0.91 7.12 4.67
N VAL A 42 -2.14 7.63 4.53
CA VAL A 42 -3.20 7.48 5.54
C VAL A 42 -4.50 7.12 4.84
N LEU A 43 -5.16 6.08 5.34
CA LEU A 43 -6.48 5.65 4.88
C LEU A 43 -7.39 5.47 6.10
N HIS A 44 -8.69 5.57 5.89
CA HIS A 44 -9.69 5.40 6.94
C HIS A 44 -10.72 4.33 6.53
N PRO A 45 -10.30 3.06 6.37
CA PRO A 45 -11.23 2.02 5.97
C PRO A 45 -12.12 1.59 7.13
N ILE A 46 -13.28 1.03 6.79
CA ILE A 46 -14.09 0.33 7.79
C ILE A 46 -13.38 -0.96 8.18
N ARG A 47 -13.79 -1.55 9.29
CA ARG A 47 -13.25 -2.83 9.74
C ARG A 47 -13.44 -3.90 8.67
N GLY A 48 -12.46 -4.75 8.52
CA GLY A 48 -12.51 -5.86 7.58
C GLY A 48 -11.14 -6.19 7.02
N ARG A 49 -11.13 -7.09 6.06
CA ARG A 49 -9.93 -7.47 5.35
C ARG A 49 -9.87 -6.71 4.04
N TRP A 50 -8.70 -6.17 3.78
CA TRP A 50 -8.46 -5.34 2.61
C TRP A 50 -7.18 -5.78 1.93
N ARG A 51 -7.08 -5.48 0.64
CA ARG A 51 -5.83 -5.63 -0.11
C ARG A 51 -5.32 -4.25 -0.45
N LEU A 52 -4.07 -4.00 -0.10
CA LEU A 52 -3.36 -2.81 -0.55
C LEU A 52 -2.57 -3.17 -1.80
N VAL A 53 -2.75 -2.38 -2.84
CA VAL A 53 -1.99 -2.50 -4.08
C VAL A 53 -1.17 -1.24 -4.22
N CYS A 54 0.14 -1.37 -4.12
CA CYS A 54 1.05 -0.23 -4.10
C CYS A 54 1.99 -0.32 -5.28
N TRP A 55 2.25 0.82 -5.92
CA TRP A 55 3.24 0.85 -7.00
C TRP A 55 3.78 2.26 -7.18
N LEU A 56 4.98 2.31 -7.75
CA LEU A 56 5.62 3.54 -8.17
C LEU A 56 6.17 3.27 -9.56
N PRO A 57 5.72 3.99 -10.61
CA PRO A 57 6.20 3.74 -11.96
C PRO A 57 7.73 3.76 -12.04
N GLY A 58 8.31 2.69 -12.57
CA GLY A 58 9.75 2.53 -12.67
C GLY A 58 10.42 1.92 -11.45
N ASP A 59 9.73 1.81 -10.31
CA ASP A 59 10.34 1.37 -9.05
C ASP A 59 9.68 0.14 -8.43
N GLY A 60 8.70 -0.43 -9.10
CA GLY A 60 8.14 -1.70 -8.67
C GLY A 60 6.74 -1.62 -8.09
N ARG A 61 6.31 -2.76 -7.57
CA ARG A 61 4.95 -2.99 -7.11
C ARG A 61 4.94 -3.95 -5.93
N ALA A 62 3.93 -3.84 -5.08
CA ALA A 62 3.67 -4.81 -4.02
C ALA A 62 2.19 -4.85 -3.69
N ASP A 63 1.69 -6.04 -3.40
CA ASP A 63 0.33 -6.24 -2.92
C ASP A 63 0.43 -6.80 -1.50
N GLN A 64 -0.42 -6.33 -0.61
CA GLN A 64 -0.42 -6.81 0.77
C GLN A 64 -1.82 -6.85 1.31
N GLU A 65 -2.20 -7.97 1.92
CA GLU A 65 -3.46 -8.06 2.64
C GLU A 65 -3.28 -7.49 4.04
N VAL A 66 -4.29 -6.78 4.50
CA VAL A 66 -4.31 -6.22 5.85
C VAL A 66 -5.66 -6.50 6.50
N GLU A 67 -5.66 -6.65 7.81
CA GLU A 67 -6.90 -6.79 8.57
C GLU A 67 -7.05 -5.57 9.46
N VAL A 68 -8.13 -4.83 9.24
CA VAL A 68 -8.42 -3.61 9.98
C VAL A 68 -9.44 -3.93 11.05
N GLY A 69 -9.02 -3.79 12.29
CA GLY A 69 -9.88 -4.00 13.47
C GLY A 69 -10.31 -2.69 14.10
N ALA A 70 -10.49 -2.72 15.42
CA ALA A 70 -10.94 -1.55 16.16
C ALA A 70 -9.84 -0.51 16.37
N GLU A 71 -8.59 -0.93 16.33
CA GLU A 71 -7.43 -0.08 16.60
C GLU A 71 -6.76 0.38 15.32
N ASP A 72 -6.02 1.48 15.42
CA ASP A 72 -5.21 1.96 14.31
C ASP A 72 -4.15 0.93 13.94
N LEU A 73 -3.86 0.83 12.65
CA LEU A 73 -2.88 -0.10 12.12
C LEU A 73 -1.85 0.67 11.32
N ASP A 74 -0.57 0.34 11.53
CA ASP A 74 0.53 0.90 10.75
C ASP A 74 1.27 -0.23 10.06
N VAL A 75 1.53 -0.08 8.76
CA VAL A 75 2.18 -1.12 7.95
C VAL A 75 3.35 -0.54 7.18
N GLU A 76 4.27 -1.40 6.80
CA GLU A 76 5.36 -1.03 5.91
C GLU A 76 5.31 -1.94 4.69
N VAL A 77 5.37 -1.35 3.51
CA VAL A 77 5.29 -2.08 2.25
C VAL A 77 6.54 -1.77 1.43
N ALA A 78 7.30 -2.81 1.10
CA ALA A 78 8.46 -2.67 0.24
C ALA A 78 8.08 -3.03 -1.20
N LEU A 79 8.27 -2.07 -2.10
CA LEU A 79 8.05 -2.32 -3.52
C LEU A 79 9.17 -3.20 -4.06
N ALA A 80 8.79 -4.15 -4.89
CA ALA A 80 9.74 -5.04 -5.53
C ALA A 80 9.59 -4.92 -7.04
N ASP A 81 10.70 -4.95 -7.74
CA ASP A 81 10.66 -4.99 -9.19
C ASP A 81 9.88 -6.24 -9.64
N PRO A 82 9.10 -6.13 -10.72
CA PRO A 82 8.49 -7.34 -11.26
C PRO A 82 9.60 -8.37 -11.53
N PRO A 83 9.31 -9.65 -11.29
CA PRO A 83 10.34 -10.66 -11.50
C PRO A 83 10.85 -10.55 -12.92
N ASN A 84 12.14 -10.28 -13.03
CA ASN A 84 12.80 -10.21 -14.32
C ASN A 84 13.05 -11.65 -14.74
N LEU A 85 12.04 -12.22 -15.35
CA LEU A 85 12.17 -13.59 -15.80
C LEU A 85 13.18 -13.64 -16.95
N PRO A 86 14.20 -14.48 -16.85
CA PRO A 86 15.08 -14.66 -17.99
C PRO A 86 14.26 -15.18 -19.15
N ALA A 87 14.46 -14.56 -20.25
CA ALA A 87 13.77 -14.94 -21.48
C ALA A 87 14.14 -16.37 -21.86
#